data_e70a1341cb69a5bdc230f165a157e9d3
#
_entry.id   e70a1341cb69a5bdc230f165a157e9d3
#
_cell.length_a   1.000
_cell.length_b   1.000
_cell.length_c   1.000
_cell.angle_alpha   90.00
_cell.angle_beta   90.00
_cell.angle_gamma   90.00
#
_symmetry.space_group_name_H-M   'P 1'
#
loop_
_entity.id
_entity.type
_entity.pdbx_description
1 polymer ?
#
loop_
_entity_poly.entity_id
_entity_poly.type
_entity_poly.pdbx_seq_one_letter_code
_entity_poly.pdbx_strand_id
1 'polypeptide(L)'
;MRRALLGVALGLAACGGSSSPVPKSAANDTPPALRSIARLRGTVIVHPDSTLTFAACGTTTERPVVAPPSSQLTLAITAVNGALRDSIFADFTADTSAQRVQVRDTHFASMFGEGSPCDRPSMRFDWEALGNEPFWHVTIDGTQVVLERPEPPRELVFDAEPTMRSGNLTTIIAHRTLGKVHDLKLGILREPCRDGMSDNWYPFRAELRVGDLALHGCARQ
;
A
#
# COMPACT_ATOMS: atom_id res chain seq x y z
N MET A 1 13.94 75.51 -39.05
CA MET A 1 14.61 75.75 -40.33
C MET A 1 15.33 74.50 -40.79
N ARG A 2 15.15 74.21 -42.08
CA ARG A 2 15.84 73.17 -42.88
C ARG A 2 15.46 71.69 -42.72
N ARG A 3 14.71 71.31 -43.74
CA ARG A 3 14.44 69.96 -44.27
C ARG A 3 15.74 69.35 -44.86
N ALA A 4 15.86 68.03 -44.80
CA ALA A 4 16.57 67.29 -45.84
C ALA A 4 15.94 65.87 -45.92
N LEU A 5 15.38 65.62 -47.07
CA LEU A 5 14.94 64.33 -47.62
C LEU A 5 16.15 63.69 -48.29
N LEU A 6 16.20 62.33 -48.26
CA LEU A 6 16.82 61.46 -49.26
C LEU A 6 16.77 60.07 -48.63
N GLY A 7 16.38 58.98 -49.22
CA GLY A 7 16.22 58.57 -50.59
C GLY A 7 16.05 57.05 -50.50
N VAL A 8 15.09 56.49 -51.20
CA VAL A 8 14.71 55.11 -51.34
C VAL A 8 15.76 54.28 -52.06
N ALA A 9 16.05 53.13 -51.62
CA ALA A 9 16.62 52.07 -52.47
C ALA A 9 15.95 50.69 -52.08
N LEU A 10 15.07 50.23 -52.98
CA LEU A 10 14.56 48.86 -53.00
C LEU A 10 15.66 47.94 -53.52
N GLY A 11 16.02 46.96 -52.72
CA GLY A 11 16.84 45.82 -53.12
C GLY A 11 16.01 44.55 -53.02
N LEU A 12 15.49 44.03 -54.10
CA LEU A 12 14.91 42.68 -54.20
C LEU A 12 16.05 41.64 -54.23
N ALA A 13 16.21 40.90 -53.16
CA ALA A 13 17.04 39.71 -53.14
C ALA A 13 16.12 38.48 -53.09
N ALA A 14 16.03 37.77 -54.20
CA ALA A 14 15.39 36.47 -54.30
C ALA A 14 16.34 35.42 -53.68
N CYS A 15 15.99 34.88 -52.52
CA CYS A 15 16.66 33.68 -51.97
C CYS A 15 15.84 32.46 -52.32
N GLY A 16 16.45 31.61 -53.20
CA GLY A 16 15.95 30.29 -53.52
C GLY A 16 15.95 29.40 -52.28
N GLY A 17 14.78 28.88 -51.93
CA GLY A 17 14.61 27.92 -50.85
C GLY A 17 15.07 26.54 -51.27
N SER A 18 16.20 26.07 -50.71
CA SER A 18 16.57 24.67 -50.74
C SER A 18 15.76 23.97 -49.64
N SER A 19 14.70 23.27 -50.03
CA SER A 19 13.96 22.36 -49.17
C SER A 19 14.77 21.08 -48.90
N SER A 20 15.49 21.06 -47.80
CA SER A 20 16.05 19.80 -47.25
C SER A 20 14.93 18.90 -46.78
N PRO A 21 14.93 17.61 -47.16
CA PRO A 21 13.94 16.65 -46.64
C PRO A 21 14.16 16.45 -45.12
N VAL A 22 13.17 16.83 -44.33
CA VAL A 22 13.11 16.51 -42.90
C VAL A 22 13.03 14.96 -42.77
N PRO A 23 13.97 14.31 -42.08
CA PRO A 23 13.83 12.89 -41.83
C PRO A 23 12.56 12.64 -41.02
N LYS A 24 11.60 11.90 -41.58
CA LYS A 24 10.48 11.35 -40.83
C LYS A 24 11.07 10.38 -39.82
N SER A 25 11.32 10.86 -38.61
CA SER A 25 11.49 9.99 -37.44
C SER A 25 10.16 9.29 -37.23
N ALA A 26 10.09 8.03 -37.66
CA ALA A 26 9.02 7.14 -37.24
C ALA A 26 9.23 6.89 -35.74
N ALA A 27 8.76 7.80 -34.90
CA ALA A 27 8.55 7.51 -33.51
C ALA A 27 7.47 6.42 -33.47
N ASN A 28 7.88 5.20 -33.12
CA ASN A 28 6.94 4.18 -32.68
C ASN A 28 6.32 4.69 -31.38
N ASP A 29 5.29 5.54 -31.51
CA ASP A 29 4.41 5.90 -30.43
C ASP A 29 3.53 4.69 -30.09
N THR A 30 4.15 3.66 -29.49
CA THR A 30 3.37 2.70 -28.71
C THR A 30 2.82 3.48 -27.52
N PRO A 31 1.49 3.62 -27.41
CA PRO A 31 0.90 4.33 -26.27
C PRO A 31 1.48 3.74 -24.99
N PRO A 32 1.86 4.56 -24.01
CA PRO A 32 2.35 4.05 -22.74
C PRO A 32 1.28 3.12 -22.19
N ALA A 33 1.65 1.86 -21.94
CA ALA A 33 0.74 0.86 -21.36
C ALA A 33 0.07 1.50 -20.14
N LEU A 34 -1.26 1.52 -20.11
CA LEU A 34 -2.04 2.08 -19.03
C LEU A 34 -1.58 1.44 -17.72
N ARG A 35 -0.91 2.21 -16.87
CA ARG A 35 -0.52 1.77 -15.54
C ARG A 35 -1.78 1.76 -14.69
N SER A 36 -2.22 0.59 -14.26
CA SER A 36 -3.31 0.47 -13.30
C SER A 36 -2.73 0.24 -11.91
N ILE A 37 -3.26 0.96 -10.92
CA ILE A 37 -2.98 0.70 -9.52
C ILE A 37 -3.96 -0.38 -9.08
N ALA A 38 -3.44 -1.46 -8.52
CA ALA A 38 -4.25 -2.56 -8.02
C ALA A 38 -3.70 -3.08 -6.68
N ARG A 39 -4.61 -3.57 -5.83
CA ARG A 39 -4.25 -4.39 -4.68
C ARG A 39 -4.06 -5.82 -5.17
N LEU A 40 -2.92 -6.40 -4.87
CA LEU A 40 -2.51 -7.73 -5.30
C LEU A 40 -2.22 -8.59 -4.09
N ARG A 41 -2.61 -9.87 -4.17
CA ARG A 41 -2.36 -10.88 -3.15
C ARG A 41 -1.78 -12.11 -3.82
N GLY A 42 -0.75 -12.69 -3.21
CA GLY A 42 -0.11 -13.87 -3.77
C GLY A 42 1.24 -14.17 -3.17
N THR A 43 1.99 -14.99 -3.88
CA THR A 43 3.33 -15.41 -3.50
C THR A 43 4.37 -14.45 -4.07
N VAL A 44 5.20 -13.90 -3.21
CA VAL A 44 6.46 -13.25 -3.60
C VAL A 44 7.55 -14.31 -3.49
N ILE A 45 8.22 -14.57 -4.61
CA ILE A 45 9.28 -15.57 -4.71
C ILE A 45 10.62 -14.83 -4.69
N VAL A 46 11.49 -15.24 -3.77
CA VAL A 46 12.84 -14.70 -3.64
C VAL A 46 13.82 -15.66 -4.33
N HIS A 47 14.46 -15.19 -5.39
CA HIS A 47 15.44 -15.99 -6.13
C HIS A 47 16.84 -15.91 -5.49
N PRO A 48 17.73 -16.88 -5.77
CA PRO A 48 19.08 -16.91 -5.21
C PRO A 48 19.94 -15.68 -5.53
N ASP A 49 19.65 -14.98 -6.63
CA ASP A 49 20.28 -13.73 -7.03
C ASP A 49 19.64 -12.48 -6.38
N SER A 50 18.75 -12.71 -5.42
CA SER A 50 17.96 -11.66 -4.73
C SER A 50 16.96 -10.92 -5.64
N THR A 51 16.70 -11.39 -6.84
CA THR A 51 15.57 -10.89 -7.63
C THR A 51 14.25 -11.41 -7.07
N LEU A 52 13.18 -10.63 -7.29
CA LEU A 52 11.84 -10.96 -6.82
C LEU A 52 10.91 -11.19 -8.00
N THR A 53 10.09 -12.24 -7.89
CA THR A 53 8.92 -12.43 -8.75
C THR A 53 7.65 -12.56 -7.93
N PHE A 54 6.51 -12.38 -8.55
CA PHE A 54 5.19 -12.44 -7.93
C PHE A 54 4.25 -13.29 -8.75
N ALA A 55 3.64 -14.27 -8.10
CA ALA A 55 2.53 -15.05 -8.64
C ALA A 55 1.24 -14.69 -7.86
N ALA A 56 0.24 -14.17 -8.57
CA ALA A 56 -1.04 -13.81 -7.94
C ALA A 56 -1.78 -15.08 -7.46
N CYS A 57 -2.59 -14.95 -6.41
CA CYS A 57 -3.43 -16.03 -5.93
C CYS A 57 -4.24 -16.65 -7.08
N GLY A 58 -4.24 -17.97 -7.15
CA GLY A 58 -4.93 -18.74 -8.21
C GLY A 58 -4.19 -18.78 -9.55
N THR A 59 -2.95 -18.27 -9.63
CA THR A 59 -2.12 -18.34 -10.84
C THR A 59 -0.75 -18.91 -10.56
N THR A 60 -0.11 -19.44 -11.59
CA THR A 60 1.29 -19.88 -11.57
C THR A 60 2.20 -18.95 -12.40
N THR A 61 1.61 -17.93 -13.01
CA THR A 61 2.36 -17.00 -13.86
C THR A 61 3.13 -16.01 -12.98
N GLU A 62 4.43 -16.07 -13.07
CA GLU A 62 5.33 -15.16 -12.38
C GLU A 62 5.57 -13.88 -13.17
N ARG A 63 5.62 -12.77 -12.48
CA ARG A 63 5.99 -11.46 -13.04
C ARG A 63 7.10 -10.83 -12.20
N PRO A 64 8.11 -10.21 -12.82
CA PRO A 64 9.15 -9.50 -12.11
C PRO A 64 8.58 -8.42 -11.17
N VAL A 65 9.16 -8.32 -9.98
CA VAL A 65 8.77 -7.35 -8.95
C VAL A 65 9.85 -6.27 -8.79
N VAL A 66 9.42 -5.02 -8.72
CA VAL A 66 10.24 -3.89 -8.30
C VAL A 66 9.70 -3.41 -6.95
N ALA A 67 10.51 -3.49 -5.91
CA ALA A 67 10.16 -3.13 -4.54
C ALA A 67 11.08 -1.99 -4.04
N PRO A 68 10.70 -0.70 -4.24
CA PRO A 68 11.45 0.40 -3.67
C PRO A 68 11.38 0.36 -2.14
N PRO A 69 12.37 0.90 -1.40
CA PRO A 69 12.38 0.87 0.07
C PRO A 69 11.11 1.44 0.71
N SER A 70 10.50 2.45 0.09
CA SER A 70 9.25 3.06 0.54
C SER A 70 8.06 2.10 0.52
N SER A 71 8.12 1.02 -0.28
CA SER A 71 7.06 0.00 -0.34
C SER A 71 7.04 -0.93 0.86
N GLN A 72 8.13 -0.99 1.62
CA GLN A 72 8.36 -1.88 2.77
C GLN A 72 8.33 -3.38 2.44
N LEU A 73 8.21 -3.81 1.19
CA LEU A 73 8.14 -5.23 0.83
C LEU A 73 9.40 -5.99 1.24
N THR A 74 10.58 -5.46 0.95
CA THR A 74 11.85 -6.10 1.34
C THR A 74 11.99 -6.22 2.85
N LEU A 75 11.54 -5.18 3.59
CA LEU A 75 11.50 -5.21 5.04
C LEU A 75 10.55 -6.32 5.55
N ALA A 76 9.37 -6.41 4.96
CA ALA A 76 8.38 -7.45 5.31
C ALA A 76 8.94 -8.86 5.05
N ILE A 77 9.57 -9.11 3.88
CA ILE A 77 10.21 -10.37 3.55
C ILE A 77 11.26 -10.73 4.62
N THR A 78 12.15 -9.80 4.94
CA THR A 78 13.22 -10.03 5.93
C THR A 78 12.65 -10.28 7.32
N ALA A 79 11.61 -9.56 7.70
CA ALA A 79 10.98 -9.71 9.00
C ALA A 79 10.30 -11.07 9.17
N VAL A 80 9.65 -11.57 8.12
CA VAL A 80 8.93 -12.85 8.12
C VAL A 80 9.91 -14.04 8.06
N ASN A 81 10.90 -14.00 7.18
CA ASN A 81 11.82 -15.12 6.91
C ASN A 81 13.12 -15.08 7.72
N GLY A 82 13.41 -13.98 8.41
CA GLY A 82 14.73 -13.75 8.99
C GLY A 82 15.85 -13.52 7.94
N ALA A 83 15.57 -13.74 6.67
CA ALA A 83 16.49 -13.50 5.54
C ALA A 83 15.71 -13.44 4.21
N LEU A 84 16.35 -12.89 3.17
CA LEU A 84 15.83 -12.92 1.79
C LEU A 84 16.16 -14.29 1.15
N ARG A 85 15.48 -15.36 1.56
CA ARG A 85 15.80 -16.72 1.08
C ARG A 85 14.59 -17.51 0.59
N ASP A 86 13.42 -17.27 1.17
CA ASP A 86 12.25 -18.09 0.92
C ASP A 86 11.10 -17.24 0.39
N SER A 87 10.16 -17.93 -0.26
CA SER A 87 8.93 -17.31 -0.72
C SER A 87 8.02 -16.98 0.45
N ILE A 88 7.32 -15.87 0.36
CA ILE A 88 6.32 -15.44 1.33
C ILE A 88 4.99 -15.15 0.65
N PHE A 89 3.91 -15.22 1.41
CA PHE A 89 2.66 -14.57 1.01
C PHE A 89 2.76 -13.07 1.29
N ALA A 90 2.28 -12.24 0.34
CA ALA A 90 2.17 -10.80 0.51
C ALA A 90 0.86 -10.26 -0.06
N ASP A 91 0.35 -9.24 0.61
CA ASP A 91 -0.76 -8.38 0.18
C ASP A 91 -0.23 -6.96 0.06
N PHE A 92 -0.30 -6.37 -1.13
CA PHE A 92 0.28 -5.06 -1.42
C PHE A 92 -0.45 -4.32 -2.53
N THR A 93 -0.31 -3.00 -2.55
CA THR A 93 -0.72 -2.15 -3.66
C THR A 93 0.44 -1.96 -4.62
N ALA A 94 0.18 -2.07 -5.93
CA ALA A 94 1.21 -1.93 -6.96
C ALA A 94 0.70 -1.23 -8.22
N ASP A 95 1.62 -0.60 -8.95
CA ASP A 95 1.45 -0.31 -10.36
C ASP A 95 1.67 -1.60 -11.15
N THR A 96 0.71 -1.96 -11.98
CA THR A 96 0.77 -3.16 -12.79
C THR A 96 0.96 -2.82 -14.26
N SER A 97 1.84 -3.58 -14.90
CA SER A 97 1.96 -3.63 -16.36
C SER A 97 2.02 -5.09 -16.78
N ALA A 98 1.90 -5.37 -18.07
CA ALA A 98 2.05 -6.74 -18.58
C ALA A 98 3.42 -7.36 -18.26
N GLN A 99 4.44 -6.53 -18.06
CA GLN A 99 5.82 -6.96 -17.94
C GLN A 99 6.35 -7.00 -16.51
N ARG A 100 5.80 -6.20 -15.58
CA ARG A 100 6.30 -6.10 -14.20
C ARG A 100 5.25 -5.59 -13.22
N VAL A 101 5.53 -5.84 -11.93
CA VAL A 101 4.77 -5.35 -10.78
C VAL A 101 5.66 -4.38 -10.00
N GLN A 102 5.29 -3.11 -9.91
CA GLN A 102 6.00 -2.13 -9.10
C GLN A 102 5.24 -1.87 -7.82
N VAL A 103 5.74 -2.40 -6.70
CA VAL A 103 5.07 -2.30 -5.40
C VAL A 103 5.12 -0.86 -4.89
N ARG A 104 3.99 -0.37 -4.43
CA ARG A 104 3.83 0.95 -3.81
C ARG A 104 3.82 0.87 -2.30
N ASP A 105 3.00 -0.03 -1.77
CA ASP A 105 2.81 -0.18 -0.32
C ASP A 105 2.46 -1.63 0.01
N THR A 106 3.04 -2.17 1.08
CA THR A 106 2.79 -3.52 1.57
C THR A 106 1.83 -3.45 2.75
N HIS A 107 0.75 -4.21 2.67
CA HIS A 107 -0.33 -4.21 3.67
C HIS A 107 -0.22 -5.38 4.65
N PHE A 108 0.39 -6.48 4.21
CA PHE A 108 0.54 -7.67 5.03
C PHE A 108 1.57 -8.62 4.40
N ALA A 109 2.29 -9.36 5.25
CA ALA A 109 3.11 -10.48 4.82
C ALA A 109 3.11 -11.59 5.86
N SER A 110 3.21 -12.85 5.39
CA SER A 110 3.28 -14.03 6.26
C SER A 110 4.07 -15.15 5.59
N MET A 111 4.57 -16.08 6.40
CA MET A 111 5.01 -17.38 5.90
C MET A 111 3.83 -18.20 5.37
N PHE A 112 4.12 -19.19 4.53
CA PHE A 112 3.15 -20.22 4.22
C PHE A 112 3.03 -21.15 5.44
N GLY A 113 1.85 -21.13 6.09
CA GLY A 113 1.51 -22.03 7.18
C GLY A 113 0.62 -23.17 6.69
N GLU A 114 -0.08 -23.82 7.62
CA GLU A 114 -1.14 -24.79 7.29
C GLU A 114 -2.27 -24.07 6.53
N GLY A 115 -2.54 -24.51 5.30
CA GLY A 115 -3.46 -23.89 4.37
C GLY A 115 -2.82 -22.74 3.56
N SER A 116 -3.40 -22.46 2.40
CA SER A 116 -2.94 -21.36 1.56
C SER A 116 -3.41 -20.02 2.10
N PRO A 117 -2.52 -19.03 2.32
CA PRO A 117 -2.96 -17.68 2.66
C PRO A 117 -3.87 -17.05 1.60
N CYS A 118 -3.84 -17.59 0.38
CA CYS A 118 -4.76 -17.20 -0.70
C CYS A 118 -6.22 -17.62 -0.44
N ASP A 119 -6.45 -18.64 0.38
CA ASP A 119 -7.78 -19.12 0.74
C ASP A 119 -8.47 -18.22 1.77
N ARG A 120 -7.70 -17.36 2.45
CA ARG A 120 -8.27 -16.35 3.35
C ARG A 120 -9.01 -15.29 2.55
N PRO A 121 -10.20 -14.86 2.99
CA PRO A 121 -10.90 -13.75 2.36
C PRO A 121 -9.98 -12.53 2.25
N SER A 122 -10.11 -11.78 1.17
CA SER A 122 -9.52 -10.45 1.12
C SER A 122 -10.09 -9.61 2.26
N MET A 123 -9.25 -8.80 2.89
CA MET A 123 -9.71 -7.87 3.91
C MET A 123 -10.83 -6.98 3.36
N ARG A 124 -11.95 -6.92 4.08
CA ARG A 124 -13.15 -6.15 3.71
C ARG A 124 -13.35 -4.91 4.58
N PHE A 125 -12.47 -4.72 5.55
CA PHE A 125 -12.53 -3.63 6.51
C PHE A 125 -11.60 -2.50 6.13
N ASP A 126 -11.93 -1.29 6.52
CA ASP A 126 -11.03 -0.14 6.38
C ASP A 126 -9.78 -0.32 7.23
N TRP A 127 -9.95 -0.93 8.42
CA TRP A 127 -8.88 -1.27 9.34
C TRP A 127 -9.13 -2.59 10.05
N GLU A 128 -8.06 -3.32 10.25
CA GLU A 128 -8.01 -4.47 11.16
C GLU A 128 -6.83 -4.29 12.10
N ALA A 129 -7.06 -4.44 13.40
CA ALA A 129 -6.03 -4.39 14.42
C ALA A 129 -6.19 -5.56 15.39
N LEU A 130 -5.08 -6.12 15.84
CA LEU A 130 -5.11 -7.31 16.70
C LEU A 130 -3.91 -7.37 17.65
N GLY A 131 -4.09 -8.06 18.75
CA GLY A 131 -3.04 -8.39 19.71
C GLY A 131 -3.29 -9.74 20.36
N ASN A 132 -2.25 -10.37 20.86
CA ASN A 132 -2.30 -11.75 21.34
C ASN A 132 -2.25 -11.88 22.87
N GLU A 133 -1.71 -10.90 23.60
CA GLU A 133 -1.50 -10.99 25.05
C GLU A 133 -1.97 -9.72 25.80
N PRO A 134 -3.21 -9.74 26.28
CA PRO A 134 -4.29 -10.70 26.02
C PRO A 134 -4.79 -10.62 24.58
N PHE A 135 -5.47 -11.66 24.08
CA PHE A 135 -6.07 -11.63 22.75
C PHE A 135 -7.14 -10.56 22.63
N TRP A 136 -7.07 -9.79 21.56
CA TRP A 136 -8.11 -8.88 21.12
C TRP A 136 -8.05 -8.70 19.59
N HIS A 137 -9.18 -8.41 18.99
CA HIS A 137 -9.29 -8.16 17.56
C HIS A 137 -10.30 -7.02 17.33
N VAL A 138 -9.90 -6.03 16.55
CA VAL A 138 -10.75 -4.89 16.18
C VAL A 138 -10.85 -4.83 14.67
N THR A 139 -12.08 -4.74 14.18
CA THR A 139 -12.37 -4.45 12.78
C THR A 139 -13.14 -3.13 12.68
N ILE A 140 -12.85 -2.36 11.63
CA ILE A 140 -13.48 -1.07 11.36
C ILE A 140 -13.97 -1.05 9.92
N ASP A 141 -15.26 -0.79 9.75
CA ASP A 141 -15.92 -0.66 8.45
C ASP A 141 -16.80 0.62 8.48
N GLY A 142 -16.37 1.64 7.75
CA GLY A 142 -16.99 2.96 7.81
C GLY A 142 -16.98 3.54 9.23
N THR A 143 -18.14 3.64 9.83
CA THR A 143 -18.31 4.14 11.20
C THR A 143 -18.49 3.04 12.24
N GLN A 144 -18.57 1.78 11.83
CA GLN A 144 -18.74 0.67 12.77
C GLN A 144 -17.38 0.13 13.21
N VAL A 145 -17.21 0.01 14.52
CA VAL A 145 -16.05 -0.61 15.17
C VAL A 145 -16.53 -1.83 15.95
N VAL A 146 -15.96 -3.00 15.65
CA VAL A 146 -16.25 -4.23 16.38
C VAL A 146 -14.99 -4.66 17.11
N LEU A 147 -15.09 -4.79 18.43
CA LEU A 147 -14.03 -5.34 19.28
C LEU A 147 -14.42 -6.76 19.71
N GLU A 148 -13.60 -7.71 19.35
CA GLU A 148 -13.67 -9.11 19.81
C GLU A 148 -12.62 -9.37 20.89
N ARG A 149 -12.98 -10.16 21.92
CA ARG A 149 -12.11 -10.58 23.04
C ARG A 149 -12.59 -11.89 23.65
N PRO A 150 -11.72 -12.66 24.36
CA PRO A 150 -12.12 -13.92 25.01
C PRO A 150 -13.14 -13.73 26.12
N GLU A 151 -13.03 -12.65 26.92
CA GLU A 151 -13.87 -12.39 28.07
C GLU A 151 -15.25 -11.87 27.65
N PRO A 152 -16.32 -12.27 28.34
CA PRO A 152 -17.66 -11.74 28.12
C PRO A 152 -17.76 -10.22 28.46
N PRO A 153 -18.50 -9.44 27.66
CA PRO A 153 -19.06 -9.82 26.37
C PRO A 153 -17.95 -10.02 25.33
N ARG A 154 -18.02 -11.10 24.56
CA ARG A 154 -16.99 -11.45 23.57
C ARG A 154 -16.92 -10.50 22.41
N GLU A 155 -18.03 -9.83 22.11
CA GLU A 155 -18.13 -8.87 21.03
C GLU A 155 -18.72 -7.56 21.57
N LEU A 156 -18.11 -6.45 21.22
CA LEU A 156 -18.56 -5.10 21.55
C LEU A 156 -18.59 -4.28 20.27
N VAL A 157 -19.75 -3.67 19.99
CA VAL A 157 -19.94 -2.81 18.83
C VAL A 157 -19.97 -1.35 19.29
N PHE A 158 -19.27 -0.50 18.54
CA PHE A 158 -19.13 0.94 18.77
C PHE A 158 -19.40 1.72 17.49
N ASP A 159 -19.79 2.98 17.63
CA ASP A 159 -19.92 3.95 16.56
C ASP A 159 -18.70 4.89 16.57
N ALA A 160 -17.92 4.91 15.50
CA ALA A 160 -16.72 5.72 15.40
C ALA A 160 -17.03 7.17 15.02
N GLU A 161 -16.29 8.08 15.63
CA GLU A 161 -16.14 9.45 15.15
C GLU A 161 -15.32 9.47 13.83
N PRO A 162 -15.32 10.59 13.10
CA PRO A 162 -14.43 10.75 11.95
C PRO A 162 -12.97 10.51 12.34
N THR A 163 -12.30 9.67 11.58
CA THR A 163 -10.89 9.31 11.79
C THR A 163 -9.99 10.55 11.75
N MET A 164 -9.16 10.72 12.76
CA MET A 164 -8.17 11.79 12.84
C MET A 164 -6.80 11.30 12.40
N ARG A 165 -6.10 12.09 11.58
CA ARG A 165 -4.73 11.78 11.14
C ARG A 165 -3.78 12.92 11.49
N SER A 166 -2.64 12.60 12.10
CA SER A 166 -1.59 13.55 12.45
C SER A 166 -0.23 12.92 12.22
N GLY A 167 0.46 13.35 11.18
CA GLY A 167 1.71 12.73 10.75
C GLY A 167 1.55 11.25 10.40
N ASN A 168 2.26 10.38 11.15
CA ASN A 168 2.21 8.93 10.98
C ASN A 168 1.20 8.23 11.92
N LEU A 169 0.44 9.01 12.73
CA LEU A 169 -0.56 8.50 13.66
C LEU A 169 -1.97 8.69 13.10
N THR A 170 -2.73 7.61 13.06
CA THR A 170 -4.17 7.59 12.85
C THR A 170 -4.84 7.31 14.18
N THR A 171 -5.79 8.12 14.58
CA THR A 171 -6.58 7.95 15.82
C THR A 171 -8.04 7.75 15.47
N ILE A 172 -8.64 6.73 16.05
CA ILE A 172 -10.06 6.40 15.94
C ILE A 172 -10.63 6.39 17.35
N ILE A 173 -11.66 7.19 17.55
CA ILE A 173 -12.44 7.26 18.79
C ILE A 173 -13.81 6.69 18.47
N ALA A 174 -14.31 5.79 19.30
CA ALA A 174 -15.61 5.19 19.10
C ALA A 174 -16.37 5.07 20.43
N HIS A 175 -17.67 5.24 20.37
CA HIS A 175 -18.56 5.30 21.51
C HIS A 175 -19.57 4.18 21.46
N ARG A 176 -19.90 3.63 22.61
CA ARG A 176 -20.93 2.62 22.74
C ARG A 176 -22.20 3.21 23.29
N THR A 177 -23.29 3.10 22.52
CA THR A 177 -24.61 3.66 22.86
C THR A 177 -25.40 2.81 23.85
N LEU A 178 -25.07 1.54 24.05
CA LEU A 178 -25.78 0.59 24.90
C LEU A 178 -24.89 0.06 26.04
N GLY A 179 -25.34 0.18 27.27
CA GLY A 179 -24.69 -0.33 28.48
C GLY A 179 -23.86 0.72 29.22
N LYS A 180 -22.87 0.26 30.05
CA LYS A 180 -21.87 1.17 30.62
C LYS A 180 -21.05 1.72 29.49
N VAL A 181 -21.10 3.05 29.35
CA VAL A 181 -20.37 3.75 28.26
C VAL A 181 -18.89 3.54 28.49
N HIS A 182 -18.30 2.74 27.64
CA HIS A 182 -16.86 2.64 27.52
C HIS A 182 -16.48 3.23 26.19
N ASP A 183 -15.71 4.31 26.21
CA ASP A 183 -15.09 4.83 25.00
C ASP A 183 -13.98 3.89 24.57
N LEU A 184 -13.92 3.65 23.27
CA LEU A 184 -12.80 2.96 22.63
C LEU A 184 -11.92 4.01 21.96
N LYS A 185 -10.63 3.95 22.20
CA LYS A 185 -9.63 4.72 21.48
C LYS A 185 -8.59 3.79 20.87
N LEU A 186 -8.48 3.80 19.55
CA LEU A 186 -7.47 3.05 18.80
C LEU A 186 -6.50 4.03 18.17
N GLY A 187 -5.23 3.95 18.57
CA GLY A 187 -4.10 4.63 17.94
C GLY A 187 -3.41 3.66 16.99
N ILE A 188 -3.24 4.05 15.73
CA ILE A 188 -2.56 3.28 14.69
C ILE A 188 -1.37 4.09 14.21
N LEU A 189 -0.17 3.60 14.48
CA LEU A 189 1.07 4.26 14.14
C LEU A 189 1.70 3.57 12.92
N ARG A 190 2.07 4.33 11.89
CA ARG A 190 2.80 3.78 10.73
C ARG A 190 4.23 3.39 11.15
N GLU A 191 4.32 2.24 11.75
CA GLU A 191 5.54 1.61 12.24
C GLU A 191 5.40 0.11 12.05
N PRO A 192 6.35 -0.56 11.39
CA PRO A 192 6.32 -1.99 11.19
C PRO A 192 6.12 -2.76 12.50
N CYS A 193 5.22 -3.72 12.47
CA CYS A 193 4.84 -4.54 13.60
C CYS A 193 4.91 -6.02 13.23
N ARG A 194 5.39 -6.85 14.15
CA ARG A 194 5.35 -8.31 14.05
C ARG A 194 4.41 -8.85 15.11
N ASP A 195 3.55 -9.74 14.68
CA ASP A 195 2.76 -10.55 15.59
C ASP A 195 3.65 -11.67 16.14
N GLY A 196 3.98 -11.60 17.42
CA GLY A 196 4.93 -12.52 18.07
C GLY A 196 4.49 -13.98 18.11
N MET A 197 3.23 -14.32 17.81
CA MET A 197 2.72 -15.70 17.81
C MET A 197 2.70 -16.33 16.42
N SER A 198 2.41 -15.55 15.38
CA SER A 198 2.26 -16.07 14.00
C SER A 198 3.38 -15.63 13.07
N ASP A 199 4.34 -14.84 13.56
CA ASP A 199 5.43 -14.25 12.79
C ASP A 199 4.97 -13.43 11.58
N ASN A 200 3.69 -13.04 11.55
CA ASN A 200 3.15 -12.17 10.52
C ASN A 200 3.70 -10.75 10.65
N TRP A 201 3.87 -10.11 9.52
CA TRP A 201 4.29 -8.73 9.42
C TRP A 201 3.10 -7.83 9.04
N TYR A 202 3.02 -6.69 9.73
CA TYR A 202 2.01 -5.65 9.53
C TYR A 202 2.69 -4.29 9.37
N PRO A 203 2.14 -3.36 8.57
CA PRO A 203 2.75 -2.04 8.36
C PRO A 203 2.54 -1.06 9.51
N PHE A 204 1.68 -1.42 10.50
CA PHE A 204 1.31 -0.51 11.58
C PHE A 204 1.37 -1.21 12.93
N ARG A 205 1.77 -0.46 13.95
CA ARG A 205 1.55 -0.78 15.36
C ARG A 205 0.19 -0.23 15.80
N ALA A 206 -0.50 -0.96 16.67
CA ALA A 206 -1.77 -0.57 17.24
C ALA A 206 -1.71 -0.46 18.76
N GLU A 207 -2.34 0.57 19.30
CA GLU A 207 -2.58 0.75 20.73
C GLU A 207 -4.08 0.95 20.95
N LEU A 208 -4.70 0.00 21.65
CA LEU A 208 -6.13 0.02 21.98
C LEU A 208 -6.33 0.39 23.45
N ARG A 209 -7.23 1.32 23.70
CA ARG A 209 -7.73 1.65 25.05
C ARG A 209 -9.25 1.49 25.09
N VAL A 210 -9.73 0.70 26.06
CA VAL A 210 -11.16 0.50 26.34
C VAL A 210 -11.37 0.50 27.84
N GLY A 211 -12.01 1.52 28.38
CA GLY A 211 -12.07 1.73 29.82
C GLY A 211 -10.66 1.85 30.41
N ASP A 212 -10.35 1.04 31.40
CA ASP A 212 -9.04 1.01 32.07
C ASP A 212 -8.01 0.09 31.37
N LEU A 213 -8.41 -0.64 30.32
CA LEU A 213 -7.54 -1.54 29.59
C LEU A 213 -6.72 -0.77 28.57
N ALA A 214 -5.40 -1.02 28.55
CA ALA A 214 -4.47 -0.58 27.53
C ALA A 214 -3.80 -1.79 26.90
N LEU A 215 -4.01 -1.99 25.61
CA LEU A 215 -3.59 -3.17 24.86
C LEU A 215 -2.74 -2.76 23.68
N HIS A 216 -1.78 -3.60 23.31
CA HIS A 216 -0.86 -3.37 22.19
C HIS A 216 -0.99 -4.47 21.16
N GLY A 217 -0.70 -4.14 19.92
CA GLY A 217 -0.75 -5.11 18.83
C GLY A 217 -0.34 -4.49 17.50
N CYS A 218 -0.76 -5.15 16.43
CA CYS A 218 -0.47 -4.77 15.05
C CYS A 218 -1.76 -4.39 14.31
N ALA A 219 -1.62 -3.63 13.20
CA ALA A 219 -2.75 -3.26 12.35
C ALA A 219 -2.40 -3.28 10.86
N ARG A 220 -3.46 -3.37 10.03
CA ARG A 220 -3.41 -3.27 8.56
C ARG A 220 -4.67 -2.60 8.00
N GLN A 221 -4.56 -2.11 6.74
CA GLN A 221 -5.64 -1.61 5.91
C GLN A 221 -5.96 -2.57 4.77
#